data_75ec31db4834a97521abb44412bc92a9
#
_entry.id   75ec31db4834a97521abb44412bc92a9
#
_cell.length_a   1.000
_cell.length_b   1.000
_cell.length_c   1.000
_cell.angle_alpha   90.00
_cell.angle_beta   90.00
_cell.angle_gamma   90.00
#
_symmetry.space_group_name_H-M   'P 1'
#
loop_
_entity.id
_entity.type
_entity.pdbx_description
1 polymer ?
#
loop_
_entity_poly.entity_id
_entity_poly.type
_entity_poly.pdbx_seq_one_letter_code
_entity_poly.pdbx_strand_id
1 'polypeptide(L)'
;RIAALAEERGIATAAEFRAAATSADLAKELSVPAKTLEGFLYPDTYFVPAPFPAGLLARLMVQTFFDRLDEVEPGWRTLAPEVLFERVTLASIVEREYRVAAEAPLIASVFVNRLRLGIGLESCATIAYIITEIQHQPHPEYITLEDKGIDSPYNTYKWAGLPPGPIANPGRVALDAAFHPARTDYLYFVLRDPEEGRHYFSRDLDTHNKAKKLYLKK
;
A
#
# COMPACT_ATOMS: atom_id res chain seq x y z
N ARG A 1 -1.94 -2.49 13.29
CA ARG A 1 -0.61 -3.02 13.65
C ARG A 1 0.20 -1.99 14.44
N ILE A 2 0.40 -0.73 13.98
CA ILE A 2 1.17 0.30 14.70
C ILE A 2 0.59 0.56 16.08
N ALA A 3 -0.73 0.74 16.21
CA ALA A 3 -1.42 0.95 17.47
C ALA A 3 -1.14 -0.16 18.51
N ALA A 4 -1.22 -1.41 18.07
CA ALA A 4 -0.93 -2.56 18.95
C ALA A 4 0.54 -2.59 19.39
N LEU A 5 1.46 -2.27 18.49
CA LEU A 5 2.89 -2.21 18.81
C LEU A 5 3.21 -1.05 19.79
N ALA A 6 2.58 0.12 19.62
CA ALA A 6 2.74 1.25 20.53
C ALA A 6 2.29 0.91 21.95
N GLU A 7 1.18 0.17 22.08
CA GLU A 7 0.66 -0.28 23.36
C GLU A 7 1.55 -1.37 23.99
N GLU A 8 1.96 -2.36 23.22
CA GLU A 8 2.90 -3.41 23.65
C GLU A 8 4.21 -2.83 24.21
N ARG A 9 4.70 -1.75 23.59
CA ARG A 9 5.93 -1.06 24.01
C ARG A 9 5.71 -0.01 25.10
N GLY A 10 4.49 0.13 25.63
CA GLY A 10 4.16 1.11 26.67
C GLY A 10 4.30 2.56 26.22
N ILE A 11 4.26 2.82 24.91
CA ILE A 11 4.43 4.17 24.33
C ILE A 11 3.12 4.95 24.46
N ALA A 12 2.02 4.41 23.95
CA ALA A 12 0.67 4.96 24.02
C ALA A 12 -0.34 3.82 23.93
N THR A 13 -1.57 4.04 24.39
CA THR A 13 -2.63 3.03 24.21
C THR A 13 -3.00 2.90 22.73
N ALA A 14 -3.43 1.69 22.34
CA ALA A 14 -3.88 1.44 20.98
C ALA A 14 -5.07 2.33 20.58
N ALA A 15 -5.94 2.68 21.55
CA ALA A 15 -7.09 3.56 21.35
C ALA A 15 -6.64 4.99 21.04
N GLU A 16 -5.71 5.54 21.81
CA GLU A 16 -5.17 6.90 21.59
C GLU A 16 -4.46 7.01 20.24
N PHE A 17 -3.66 6.01 19.88
CA PHE A 17 -2.97 6.03 18.59
C PHE A 17 -3.96 5.93 17.41
N ARG A 18 -4.98 5.05 17.50
CA ARG A 18 -6.02 4.98 16.47
C ARG A 18 -6.77 6.29 16.34
N ALA A 19 -7.15 6.93 17.47
CA ALA A 19 -7.81 8.23 17.45
C ALA A 19 -6.95 9.30 16.76
N ALA A 20 -5.64 9.35 17.04
CA ALA A 20 -4.72 10.25 16.35
C ALA A 20 -4.62 9.93 14.85
N ALA A 21 -4.45 8.65 14.48
CA ALA A 21 -4.30 8.22 13.09
C ALA A 21 -5.56 8.45 12.23
N THR A 22 -6.74 8.51 12.85
CA THR A 22 -8.03 8.74 12.15
C THR A 22 -8.56 10.18 12.32
N SER A 23 -7.80 11.06 12.95
CA SER A 23 -8.19 12.46 13.15
C SER A 23 -8.08 13.27 11.85
N ALA A 24 -9.23 13.72 11.34
CA ALA A 24 -9.28 14.61 10.17
C ALA A 24 -8.64 15.97 10.45
N ASP A 25 -8.75 16.48 11.67
CA ASP A 25 -8.12 17.74 12.06
C ASP A 25 -6.59 17.61 12.06
N LEU A 26 -6.06 16.50 12.58
CA LEU A 26 -4.63 16.23 12.56
C LEU A 26 -4.11 16.02 11.12
N ALA A 27 -4.86 15.31 10.28
CA ALA A 27 -4.51 15.14 8.87
C ALA A 27 -4.44 16.50 8.15
N LYS A 28 -5.43 17.36 8.35
CA LYS A 28 -5.46 18.72 7.81
C LYS A 28 -4.30 19.57 8.30
N GLU A 29 -4.04 19.56 9.61
CA GLU A 29 -2.92 20.29 10.22
C GLU A 29 -1.57 19.88 9.62
N LEU A 30 -1.39 18.58 9.38
CA LEU A 30 -0.17 18.02 8.80
C LEU A 30 -0.13 18.09 7.26
N SER A 31 -1.12 18.74 6.64
CA SER A 31 -1.23 18.86 5.17
C SER A 31 -1.28 17.52 4.45
N VAL A 32 -1.79 16.47 5.12
CA VAL A 32 -2.06 15.18 4.49
C VAL A 32 -3.30 15.30 3.59
N PRO A 33 -3.23 14.92 2.31
CA PRO A 33 -4.35 15.07 1.38
C PRO A 33 -5.41 13.96 1.55
N ALA A 34 -5.78 13.66 2.79
CA ALA A 34 -6.71 12.61 3.17
C ALA A 34 -7.44 12.97 4.47
N LYS A 35 -8.51 12.20 4.78
CA LYS A 35 -9.24 12.34 6.05
C LYS A 35 -8.57 11.62 7.23
N THR A 36 -7.62 10.76 6.96
CA THR A 36 -6.87 9.98 7.96
C THR A 36 -5.39 10.00 7.62
N LEU A 37 -4.54 9.55 8.54
CA LEU A 37 -3.10 9.44 8.32
C LEU A 37 -2.69 8.10 7.70
N GLU A 38 -3.63 7.21 7.36
CA GLU A 38 -3.33 5.94 6.71
C GLU A 38 -2.64 6.16 5.36
N GLY A 39 -1.54 5.46 5.13
CA GLY A 39 -0.66 5.68 3.98
C GLY A 39 0.46 6.68 4.23
N PHE A 40 0.36 7.52 5.26
CA PHE A 40 1.29 8.60 5.56
C PHE A 40 2.07 8.41 6.87
N LEU A 41 1.88 7.28 7.56
CA LEU A 41 2.63 6.92 8.77
C LEU A 41 3.87 6.11 8.39
N TYR A 42 4.97 6.79 8.06
CA TYR A 42 6.15 6.14 7.47
C TYR A 42 6.70 5.00 8.34
N PRO A 43 6.96 3.82 7.77
CA PRO A 43 7.55 2.69 8.50
C PRO A 43 9.07 2.92 8.71
N ASP A 44 9.46 3.23 9.95
CA ASP A 44 10.85 3.40 10.36
C ASP A 44 11.03 2.96 11.82
N THR A 45 12.26 3.01 12.32
CA THR A 45 12.57 2.82 13.73
C THR A 45 12.59 4.18 14.44
N TYR A 46 11.64 4.37 15.34
CA TYR A 46 11.49 5.60 16.11
C TYR A 46 12.00 5.44 17.53
N PHE A 47 12.90 6.32 17.94
CA PHE A 47 13.41 6.39 19.31
C PHE A 47 12.63 7.46 20.08
N VAL A 48 11.68 7.02 20.88
CA VAL A 48 10.82 7.90 21.69
C VAL A 48 10.81 7.43 23.14
N PRO A 49 10.65 8.34 24.14
CA PRO A 49 10.47 7.91 25.52
C PRO A 49 9.15 7.13 25.67
N ALA A 50 9.05 6.34 26.72
CA ALA A 50 7.80 5.65 27.11
C ALA A 50 7.39 6.13 28.51
N PRO A 51 6.19 6.71 28.70
CA PRO A 51 5.15 6.98 27.67
C PRO A 51 5.48 8.15 26.74
N PHE A 52 4.86 8.17 25.56
CA PHE A 52 4.95 9.26 24.59
C PHE A 52 3.57 9.57 23.99
N PRO A 53 3.15 10.84 23.88
CA PRO A 53 1.82 11.18 23.39
C PRO A 53 1.55 10.66 21.98
N ALA A 54 0.46 9.92 21.80
CA ALA A 54 0.10 9.28 20.53
C ALA A 54 0.04 10.26 19.35
N GLY A 55 -0.52 11.45 19.57
CA GLY A 55 -0.55 12.52 18.56
C GLY A 55 0.83 13.01 18.14
N LEU A 56 1.80 13.08 19.07
CA LEU A 56 3.18 13.44 18.73
C LEU A 56 3.89 12.33 17.97
N LEU A 57 3.63 11.05 18.31
CA LEU A 57 4.15 9.91 17.54
C LEU A 57 3.61 9.93 16.12
N ALA A 58 2.30 10.13 15.95
CA ALA A 58 1.69 10.24 14.63
C ALA A 58 2.29 11.38 13.80
N ARG A 59 2.50 12.56 14.42
CA ARG A 59 3.17 13.70 13.77
C ARG A 59 4.60 13.37 13.32
N LEU A 60 5.37 12.72 14.18
CA LEU A 60 6.73 12.31 13.86
C LEU A 60 6.75 11.35 12.65
N MET A 61 5.82 10.40 12.62
CA MET A 61 5.73 9.44 11.52
C MET A 61 5.32 10.11 10.19
N VAL A 62 4.40 11.07 10.22
CA VAL A 62 3.99 11.85 9.03
C VAL A 62 5.12 12.79 8.58
N GLN A 63 5.81 13.46 9.52
CA GLN A 63 6.96 14.29 9.15
C GLN A 63 8.04 13.44 8.47
N THR A 64 8.36 12.28 9.04
CA THR A 64 9.32 11.35 8.42
C THR A 64 8.86 10.91 7.02
N PHE A 65 7.56 10.70 6.83
CA PHE A 65 7.02 10.39 5.50
C PHE A 65 7.35 11.49 4.49
N PHE A 66 7.08 12.75 4.82
CA PHE A 66 7.37 13.86 3.91
C PHE A 66 8.86 14.10 3.71
N ASP A 67 9.69 13.91 4.74
CA ASP A 67 11.14 13.99 4.61
C ASP A 67 11.69 12.92 3.64
N ARG A 68 11.17 11.69 3.73
CA ARG A 68 11.52 10.61 2.80
C ARG A 68 10.96 10.82 1.41
N LEU A 69 9.78 11.42 1.30
CA LEU A 69 9.20 11.78 0.01
C LEU A 69 10.03 12.87 -0.69
N ASP A 70 10.61 13.82 0.04
CA ASP A 70 11.53 14.81 -0.51
C ASP A 70 12.78 14.17 -1.12
N GLU A 71 13.24 13.02 -0.57
CA GLU A 71 14.36 12.26 -1.14
C GLU A 71 13.96 11.49 -2.40
N VAL A 72 12.71 11.00 -2.48
CA VAL A 72 12.20 10.19 -3.58
C VAL A 72 11.76 11.07 -4.77
N GLU A 73 11.01 12.12 -4.50
CA GLU A 73 10.44 13.02 -5.51
C GLU A 73 10.51 14.47 -5.00
N PRO A 74 11.63 15.16 -5.20
CA PRO A 74 11.81 16.53 -4.71
C PRO A 74 10.75 17.52 -5.21
N GLY A 75 10.11 17.21 -6.34
CA GLY A 75 9.04 18.02 -6.95
C GLY A 75 7.64 17.76 -6.40
N TRP A 76 7.43 16.85 -5.47
CA TRP A 76 6.11 16.42 -5.03
C TRP A 76 5.20 17.56 -4.53
N ARG A 77 5.79 18.63 -3.94
CA ARG A 77 5.03 19.78 -3.45
C ARG A 77 4.35 20.59 -4.54
N THR A 78 4.71 20.38 -5.80
CA THR A 78 4.07 21.01 -6.97
C THR A 78 2.90 20.18 -7.49
N LEU A 79 2.72 18.97 -7.02
CA LEU A 79 1.61 18.11 -7.41
C LEU A 79 0.31 18.60 -6.78
N ALA A 80 -0.80 18.43 -7.51
CA ALA A 80 -2.11 18.58 -6.89
C ALA A 80 -2.29 17.55 -5.75
N PRO A 81 -3.00 17.90 -4.66
CA PRO A 81 -3.20 17.01 -3.52
C PRO A 81 -3.76 15.64 -3.91
N GLU A 82 -4.67 15.60 -4.88
CA GLU A 82 -5.30 14.38 -5.39
C GLU A 82 -4.28 13.48 -6.08
N VAL A 83 -3.35 14.06 -6.83
CA VAL A 83 -2.27 13.30 -7.52
C VAL A 83 -1.32 12.69 -6.50
N LEU A 84 -0.95 13.45 -5.46
CA LEU A 84 -0.14 12.93 -4.37
C LEU A 84 -0.86 11.75 -3.68
N PHE A 85 -2.14 11.91 -3.38
CA PHE A 85 -2.95 10.86 -2.75
C PHE A 85 -3.04 9.59 -3.60
N GLU A 86 -3.24 9.74 -4.91
CA GLU A 86 -3.24 8.62 -5.86
C GLU A 86 -1.89 7.91 -5.91
N ARG A 87 -0.77 8.65 -5.90
CA ARG A 87 0.58 8.05 -5.86
C ARG A 87 0.82 7.27 -4.57
N VAL A 88 0.42 7.81 -3.42
CA VAL A 88 0.53 7.12 -2.13
C VAL A 88 -0.38 5.89 -2.09
N THR A 89 -1.58 5.98 -2.64
CA THR A 89 -2.50 4.83 -2.75
C THR A 89 -1.88 3.73 -3.60
N LEU A 90 -1.32 4.06 -4.77
CA LEU A 90 -0.59 3.10 -5.60
C LEU A 90 0.60 2.50 -4.86
N ALA A 91 1.41 3.34 -4.21
CA ALA A 91 2.55 2.89 -3.42
C ALA A 91 2.14 1.89 -2.33
N SER A 92 1.00 2.11 -1.67
CA SER A 92 0.51 1.22 -0.63
C SER A 92 0.14 -0.18 -1.16
N ILE A 93 -0.31 -0.28 -2.41
CA ILE A 93 -0.58 -1.56 -3.08
C ILE A 93 0.75 -2.23 -3.46
N VAL A 94 1.68 -1.48 -4.07
CA VAL A 94 3.01 -1.98 -4.42
C VAL A 94 3.74 -2.50 -3.18
N GLU A 95 3.66 -1.80 -2.04
CA GLU A 95 4.23 -2.22 -0.74
C GLU A 95 3.80 -3.63 -0.32
N ARG A 96 2.60 -4.02 -0.69
CA ARG A 96 2.02 -5.32 -0.33
C ARG A 96 2.31 -6.43 -1.34
N GLU A 97 2.80 -6.07 -2.52
CA GLU A 97 3.01 -7.02 -3.62
C GLU A 97 4.49 -7.35 -3.85
N TYR A 98 5.41 -6.37 -3.74
CA TYR A 98 6.80 -6.67 -4.01
C TYR A 98 7.45 -7.49 -2.88
N ARG A 99 8.37 -8.39 -3.26
CA ARG A 99 9.25 -9.12 -2.35
C ARG A 99 10.72 -8.77 -2.59
N VAL A 100 11.07 -8.49 -3.83
CA VAL A 100 12.40 -8.04 -4.25
C VAL A 100 12.31 -6.58 -4.67
N ALA A 101 13.07 -5.71 -4.01
CA ALA A 101 13.04 -4.26 -4.24
C ALA A 101 13.24 -3.88 -5.72
N ALA A 102 14.11 -4.60 -6.44
CA ALA A 102 14.37 -4.35 -7.86
C ALA A 102 13.14 -4.61 -8.77
N GLU A 103 12.13 -5.35 -8.31
CA GLU A 103 10.91 -5.62 -9.07
C GLU A 103 9.78 -4.63 -8.78
N ALA A 104 9.88 -3.84 -7.71
CA ALA A 104 8.83 -2.89 -7.34
C ALA A 104 8.46 -1.90 -8.47
N PRO A 105 9.41 -1.32 -9.25
CA PRO A 105 9.08 -0.48 -10.39
C PRO A 105 8.36 -1.23 -11.52
N LEU A 106 8.63 -2.53 -11.70
CA LEU A 106 7.94 -3.39 -12.68
C LEU A 106 6.51 -3.67 -12.24
N ILE A 107 6.31 -4.00 -10.96
CA ILE A 107 4.97 -4.20 -10.36
C ILE A 107 4.16 -2.90 -10.47
N ALA A 108 4.74 -1.76 -10.11
CA ALA A 108 4.09 -0.46 -10.27
C ALA A 108 3.70 -0.20 -11.74
N SER A 109 4.56 -0.56 -12.70
CA SER A 109 4.26 -0.39 -14.13
C SER A 109 3.05 -1.21 -14.58
N VAL A 110 2.88 -2.44 -14.06
CA VAL A 110 1.69 -3.25 -14.34
C VAL A 110 0.43 -2.53 -13.87
N PHE A 111 0.41 -2.03 -12.65
CA PHE A 111 -0.74 -1.30 -12.13
C PHE A 111 -1.02 -0.02 -12.91
N VAL A 112 -0.01 0.78 -13.24
CA VAL A 112 -0.15 1.99 -14.05
C VAL A 112 -0.70 1.67 -15.44
N ASN A 113 -0.23 0.60 -16.08
CA ASN A 113 -0.74 0.16 -17.38
C ASN A 113 -2.21 -0.26 -17.29
N ARG A 114 -2.59 -1.02 -16.24
CA ARG A 114 -3.98 -1.43 -16.01
C ARG A 114 -4.89 -0.23 -15.74
N LEU A 115 -4.46 0.74 -14.92
CA LEU A 115 -5.19 1.99 -14.68
C LEU A 115 -5.45 2.76 -15.97
N ARG A 116 -4.41 2.92 -16.82
CA ARG A 116 -4.51 3.61 -18.12
C ARG A 116 -5.49 2.93 -19.08
N LEU A 117 -5.64 1.62 -18.99
CA LEU A 117 -6.56 0.82 -19.83
C LEU A 117 -7.96 0.64 -19.21
N GLY A 118 -8.20 1.18 -18.01
CA GLY A 118 -9.46 0.98 -17.29
C GLY A 118 -9.70 -0.47 -16.85
N ILE A 119 -8.64 -1.25 -16.67
CA ILE A 119 -8.70 -2.64 -16.20
C ILE A 119 -8.56 -2.64 -14.67
N GLY A 120 -9.37 -3.45 -13.97
CA GLY A 120 -9.26 -3.62 -12.51
C GLY A 120 -7.86 -4.06 -12.09
N LEU A 121 -7.35 -3.58 -10.94
CA LEU A 121 -6.00 -3.92 -10.49
C LEU A 121 -5.87 -5.39 -10.07
N GLU A 122 -6.97 -6.01 -9.61
CA GLU A 122 -7.05 -7.42 -9.20
C GLU A 122 -5.97 -7.82 -8.18
N SER A 123 -5.63 -6.90 -7.27
CA SER A 123 -4.67 -7.15 -6.21
C SER A 123 -5.31 -7.90 -5.05
N CYS A 124 -4.73 -9.04 -4.68
CA CYS A 124 -5.15 -9.80 -3.50
C CYS A 124 -4.92 -9.01 -2.20
N ALA A 125 -3.96 -8.08 -2.19
CA ALA A 125 -3.69 -7.24 -1.03
C ALA A 125 -4.88 -6.35 -0.66
N THR A 126 -5.66 -5.90 -1.65
CA THR A 126 -6.88 -5.11 -1.38
C THR A 126 -7.97 -5.95 -0.74
N ILE A 127 -8.10 -7.22 -1.08
CA ILE A 127 -9.03 -8.15 -0.43
C ILE A 127 -8.58 -8.44 1.00
N ALA A 128 -7.29 -8.72 1.21
CA ALA A 128 -6.76 -8.91 2.56
C ALA A 128 -7.02 -7.68 3.45
N TYR A 129 -6.85 -6.46 2.92
CA TYR A 129 -7.18 -5.23 3.63
C TYR A 129 -8.66 -5.15 4.03
N ILE A 130 -9.57 -5.51 3.13
CA ILE A 130 -11.01 -5.54 3.43
C ILE A 130 -11.27 -6.48 4.61
N ILE A 131 -10.73 -7.69 4.56
CA ILE A 131 -10.93 -8.69 5.60
C ILE A 131 -10.36 -8.23 6.93
N THR A 132 -9.12 -7.73 6.95
CA THR A 132 -8.41 -7.41 8.20
C THR A 132 -8.78 -6.06 8.79
N GLU A 133 -8.84 -5.01 7.96
CA GLU A 133 -8.97 -3.64 8.47
C GLU A 133 -10.42 -3.13 8.43
N ILE A 134 -11.23 -3.61 7.48
CA ILE A 134 -12.64 -3.17 7.38
C ILE A 134 -13.56 -4.13 8.15
N GLN A 135 -13.40 -5.44 7.97
CA GLN A 135 -14.22 -6.47 8.63
C GLN A 135 -13.66 -6.92 9.99
N HIS A 136 -12.44 -6.49 10.35
CA HIS A 136 -11.75 -6.84 11.61
C HIS A 136 -11.60 -8.34 11.83
N GLN A 137 -11.39 -9.10 10.75
CA GLN A 137 -11.17 -10.54 10.78
C GLN A 137 -9.67 -10.87 10.76
N PRO A 138 -9.26 -12.07 11.18
CA PRO A 138 -7.89 -12.53 11.05
C PRO A 138 -7.39 -12.47 9.61
N HIS A 139 -6.08 -12.26 9.44
CA HIS A 139 -5.46 -12.26 8.11
C HIS A 139 -5.69 -13.62 7.43
N PRO A 140 -6.28 -13.66 6.22
CA PRO A 140 -6.54 -14.92 5.53
C PRO A 140 -5.22 -15.57 5.11
N GLU A 141 -5.17 -16.88 5.19
CA GLU A 141 -4.01 -17.65 4.73
C GLU A 141 -3.89 -17.60 3.20
N TYR A 142 -5.05 -17.60 2.52
CA TYR A 142 -5.17 -17.41 1.06
C TYR A 142 -6.49 -16.71 0.73
N ILE A 143 -6.53 -16.04 -0.41
CA ILE A 143 -7.75 -15.36 -0.91
C ILE A 143 -8.54 -16.33 -1.79
N THR A 144 -9.78 -16.60 -1.39
CA THR A 144 -10.71 -17.48 -2.09
C THR A 144 -11.40 -16.76 -3.25
N LEU A 145 -12.16 -17.50 -4.07
CA LEU A 145 -13.03 -16.90 -5.09
C LEU A 145 -14.20 -16.14 -4.46
N GLU A 146 -14.70 -16.59 -3.31
CA GLU A 146 -15.75 -15.92 -2.54
C GLU A 146 -15.25 -14.58 -2.02
N ASP A 147 -14.04 -14.52 -1.45
CA ASP A 147 -13.43 -13.29 -0.97
C ASP A 147 -13.29 -12.24 -2.09
N LYS A 148 -12.98 -12.66 -3.32
CA LYS A 148 -12.94 -11.77 -4.49
C LYS A 148 -14.32 -11.21 -4.87
N GLY A 149 -15.40 -11.81 -4.36
CA GLY A 149 -16.76 -11.33 -4.51
C GLY A 149 -17.22 -10.30 -3.48
N ILE A 150 -16.45 -10.03 -2.42
CA ILE A 150 -16.81 -9.10 -1.34
C ILE A 150 -17.22 -7.74 -1.91
N ASP A 151 -18.38 -7.24 -1.46
CA ASP A 151 -18.86 -5.91 -1.86
C ASP A 151 -18.21 -4.83 -1.00
N SER A 152 -17.18 -4.23 -1.55
CA SER A 152 -16.42 -3.15 -0.90
C SER A 152 -15.82 -2.25 -1.98
N PRO A 153 -15.79 -0.92 -1.78
CA PRO A 153 -15.12 0.00 -2.71
C PRO A 153 -13.60 -0.25 -2.81
N TYR A 154 -13.00 -0.95 -1.84
CA TYR A 154 -11.61 -1.37 -1.89
C TYR A 154 -11.37 -2.62 -2.74
N ASN A 155 -12.43 -3.30 -3.23
CA ASN A 155 -12.28 -4.52 -4.01
C ASN A 155 -11.88 -4.23 -5.47
N THR A 156 -10.60 -4.32 -5.76
CA THR A 156 -10.04 -4.08 -7.10
C THR A 156 -10.27 -5.21 -8.11
N TYR A 157 -10.95 -6.29 -7.73
CA TYR A 157 -11.51 -7.30 -8.64
C TYR A 157 -12.88 -6.89 -9.17
N LYS A 158 -13.66 -6.11 -8.39
CA LYS A 158 -15.00 -5.64 -8.79
C LYS A 158 -14.96 -4.27 -9.45
N TRP A 159 -14.09 -3.39 -8.97
CA TRP A 159 -14.05 -1.99 -9.39
C TRP A 159 -12.72 -1.67 -10.05
N ALA A 160 -12.78 -1.12 -11.26
CA ALA A 160 -11.61 -0.59 -11.94
C ALA A 160 -11.15 0.73 -11.31
N GLY A 161 -9.86 1.00 -11.38
CA GLY A 161 -9.27 2.19 -10.76
C GLY A 161 -8.55 1.88 -9.45
N LEU A 162 -8.06 2.93 -8.79
CA LEU A 162 -7.50 2.85 -7.45
C LEU A 162 -8.62 2.66 -6.42
N PRO A 163 -8.35 1.97 -5.29
CA PRO A 163 -9.27 1.97 -4.16
C PRO A 163 -9.40 3.38 -3.57
N PRO A 164 -10.39 3.61 -2.67
CA PRO A 164 -10.66 4.93 -2.09
C PRO A 164 -9.51 5.55 -1.30
N GLY A 165 -8.51 4.76 -0.94
CA GLY A 165 -7.33 5.22 -0.23
C GLY A 165 -6.28 4.13 -0.04
N PRO A 166 -5.16 4.47 0.63
CA PRO A 166 -4.08 3.53 0.90
C PRO A 166 -4.53 2.31 1.71
N ILE A 167 -3.90 1.15 1.44
CA ILE A 167 -4.14 -0.11 2.15
C ILE A 167 -2.96 -0.52 3.05
N ALA A 168 -1.92 0.29 3.09
CA ALA A 168 -0.74 0.14 3.92
C ALA A 168 0.03 1.46 3.98
N ASN A 169 0.97 1.57 4.89
CA ASN A 169 1.93 2.67 4.90
C ASN A 169 3.16 2.28 4.08
N PRO A 170 3.40 2.89 2.92
CA PRO A 170 4.49 2.50 2.04
C PRO A 170 5.85 2.97 2.57
N GLY A 171 6.87 2.12 2.38
CA GLY A 171 8.26 2.49 2.59
C GLY A 171 8.89 3.10 1.33
N ARG A 172 10.20 3.42 1.41
CA ARG A 172 10.94 4.11 0.34
C ARG A 172 10.85 3.40 -1.01
N VAL A 173 11.00 2.07 -1.03
CA VAL A 173 10.99 1.28 -2.28
C VAL A 173 9.67 1.38 -3.01
N ALA A 174 8.56 1.27 -2.28
CA ALA A 174 7.23 1.35 -2.87
C ALA A 174 6.87 2.78 -3.29
N LEU A 175 7.29 3.79 -2.51
CA LEU A 175 7.14 5.20 -2.90
C LEU A 175 7.91 5.48 -4.20
N ASP A 176 9.19 5.14 -4.26
CA ASP A 176 10.01 5.33 -5.46
C ASP A 176 9.39 4.63 -6.67
N ALA A 177 8.95 3.38 -6.51
CA ALA A 177 8.30 2.62 -7.58
C ALA A 177 6.99 3.26 -8.08
N ALA A 178 6.19 3.86 -7.20
CA ALA A 178 4.94 4.50 -7.58
C ALA A 178 5.15 5.86 -8.26
N PHE A 179 6.19 6.59 -7.88
CA PHE A 179 6.56 7.85 -8.51
C PHE A 179 7.33 7.64 -9.81
N HIS A 180 8.18 6.61 -9.87
CA HIS A 180 9.06 6.28 -10.99
C HIS A 180 8.81 4.84 -11.51
N PRO A 181 7.60 4.50 -11.95
CA PRO A 181 7.31 3.17 -12.47
C PRO A 181 8.14 2.87 -13.72
N ALA A 182 8.57 1.63 -13.88
CA ALA A 182 9.27 1.19 -15.07
C ALA A 182 8.42 1.40 -16.33
N ARG A 183 9.04 1.74 -17.45
CA ARG A 183 8.34 1.90 -18.74
C ARG A 183 8.24 0.55 -19.42
N THR A 184 7.13 -0.15 -19.20
CA THR A 184 6.83 -1.46 -19.79
C THR A 184 5.43 -1.49 -20.38
N ASP A 185 5.10 -2.58 -21.05
CA ASP A 185 3.76 -2.92 -21.52
C ASP A 185 3.18 -4.15 -20.78
N TYR A 186 3.76 -4.52 -19.64
CA TYR A 186 3.25 -5.61 -18.82
C TYR A 186 1.90 -5.28 -18.21
N LEU A 187 1.01 -6.28 -18.21
CA LEU A 187 -0.34 -6.20 -17.63
C LEU A 187 -0.57 -7.22 -16.50
N TYR A 188 0.33 -8.19 -16.34
CA TYR A 188 0.20 -9.27 -15.36
C TYR A 188 1.56 -9.61 -14.76
N PHE A 189 1.52 -10.07 -13.52
CA PHE A 189 2.66 -10.73 -12.87
C PHE A 189 2.18 -11.92 -12.03
N VAL A 190 3.04 -12.86 -11.78
CA VAL A 190 2.81 -14.03 -10.93
C VAL A 190 4.11 -14.41 -10.24
N LEU A 191 4.04 -14.82 -8.99
CA LEU A 191 5.20 -15.29 -8.25
C LEU A 191 5.78 -16.54 -8.98
N ARG A 192 7.00 -16.39 -9.49
CA ARG A 192 7.72 -17.46 -10.20
C ARG A 192 8.55 -18.30 -9.25
N ASP A 193 9.21 -17.65 -8.32
CA ASP A 193 10.13 -18.27 -7.38
C ASP A 193 9.78 -17.80 -5.97
N PRO A 194 9.11 -18.64 -5.15
CA PRO A 194 8.76 -18.31 -3.78
C PRO A 194 9.96 -18.13 -2.85
N GLU A 195 11.10 -18.80 -3.11
CA GLU A 195 12.31 -18.73 -2.27
C GLU A 195 13.04 -17.41 -2.52
N GLU A 196 13.24 -17.03 -3.78
CA GLU A 196 13.83 -15.75 -4.16
C GLU A 196 12.84 -14.58 -4.12
N GLY A 197 11.54 -14.86 -4.03
CA GLY A 197 10.48 -13.86 -4.06
C GLY A 197 10.29 -13.18 -5.42
N ARG A 198 10.75 -13.81 -6.51
CA ARG A 198 10.75 -13.22 -7.85
C ARG A 198 9.48 -13.50 -8.62
N HIS A 199 9.08 -12.54 -9.47
CA HIS A 199 7.90 -12.62 -10.30
C HIS A 199 8.25 -12.88 -11.78
N TYR A 200 7.28 -13.45 -12.48
CA TYR A 200 7.23 -13.50 -13.94
C TYR A 200 6.21 -12.49 -14.44
N PHE A 201 6.62 -11.62 -15.35
CA PHE A 201 5.78 -10.56 -15.93
C PHE A 201 5.32 -10.93 -17.33
N SER A 202 4.08 -10.61 -17.69
CA SER A 202 3.51 -10.90 -19.01
C SER A 202 2.59 -9.77 -19.49
N ARG A 203 2.41 -9.71 -20.83
CA ARG A 203 1.66 -8.66 -21.52
C ARG A 203 0.21 -9.05 -21.77
N ASP A 204 -0.06 -10.32 -21.81
CA ASP A 204 -1.38 -10.88 -22.15
C ASP A 204 -1.79 -11.97 -21.16
N LEU A 205 -3.12 -12.22 -21.12
CA LEU A 205 -3.73 -13.17 -20.21
C LEU A 205 -3.34 -14.64 -20.52
N ASP A 206 -3.15 -14.98 -21.77
CA ASP A 206 -2.80 -16.36 -22.16
C ASP A 206 -1.41 -16.74 -21.65
N THR A 207 -0.44 -15.86 -21.84
CA THR A 207 0.91 -16.01 -21.31
C THR A 207 0.89 -16.04 -19.78
N HIS A 208 0.12 -15.18 -19.13
CA HIS A 208 -0.06 -15.20 -17.68
C HIS A 208 -0.65 -16.52 -17.18
N ASN A 209 -1.69 -17.03 -17.83
CA ASN A 209 -2.32 -18.31 -17.46
C ASN A 209 -1.38 -19.51 -17.65
N LYS A 210 -0.54 -19.50 -18.68
CA LYS A 210 0.53 -20.50 -18.86
C LYS A 210 1.55 -20.42 -17.72
N ALA A 211 1.98 -19.23 -17.36
CA ALA A 211 2.91 -18.99 -16.24
C ALA A 211 2.31 -19.45 -14.91
N LYS A 212 1.04 -19.15 -14.62
CA LYS A 212 0.33 -19.63 -13.42
C LYS A 212 0.35 -21.15 -13.34
N LYS A 213 0.05 -21.84 -14.44
CA LYS A 213 0.09 -23.32 -14.49
C LYS A 213 1.50 -23.89 -14.26
N LEU A 214 2.53 -23.14 -14.65
CA LEU A 214 3.93 -23.55 -14.50
C LEU A 214 4.45 -23.32 -13.07
N TYR A 215 4.18 -22.15 -12.50
CA TYR A 215 4.83 -21.69 -11.27
C TYR A 215 3.97 -21.89 -10.01
N LEU A 216 2.63 -21.87 -10.12
CA LEU A 216 1.72 -22.09 -8.98
C LEU A 216 1.25 -23.57 -8.90
N LYS A 217 2.09 -24.52 -9.27
CA LYS A 217 1.79 -25.94 -9.02
C LYS A 217 1.71 -26.16 -7.50
N LYS A 218 0.52 -26.61 -7.07
CA LYS A 218 0.29 -27.14 -5.72
C LYS A 218 1.02 -28.45 -5.53
#